data_60b4efc9dcbb49912162f9cf18696e01
#
_entry.id   60b4efc9dcbb49912162f9cf18696e01
#
_cell.length_a   1.000
_cell.length_b   1.000
_cell.length_c   1.000
_cell.angle_alpha   90.00
_cell.angle_beta   90.00
_cell.angle_gamma   90.00
#
_symmetry.space_group_name_H-M   'P 1'
#
loop_
_entity.id
_entity.type
_entity.pdbx_description
1 polymer ?
#
loop_
_entity_poly.entity_id
_entity_poly.type
_entity_poly.pdbx_seq_one_letter_code
_entity_poly.pdbx_strand_id
1 'polypeptide(L)'
;MPLLRMRDATFARADVAAGPVTLDLCSGQRAALECVSGQEAAIVALLACGIVKTSSGCVLIDDYDPHVQSAHCKRVAALVPHEPFPLDDGEFVRYVAYRAALWNVEPARARERAELLRRRLAGVHEAFAYPLIGALIGEPKLLVFDRPQLVYARKILDVVEGCALLSTHTDTAAKSAFT
;
A
#
# COMPACT_ATOMS: atom_id res chain seq x y z
N MET A 1 -1.67 3.59 20.00
CA MET A 1 -2.55 4.38 19.10
C MET A 1 -2.56 3.71 17.75
N PRO A 2 -3.69 3.62 17.06
CA PRO A 2 -3.74 3.04 15.72
C PRO A 2 -3.01 3.96 14.72
N LEU A 3 -2.23 3.33 13.83
CA LEU A 3 -1.55 4.00 12.74
C LEU A 3 -2.50 4.32 11.58
N LEU A 4 -3.48 3.43 11.35
CA LEU A 4 -4.61 3.67 10.45
C LEU A 4 -5.90 3.52 11.26
N ARG A 5 -6.77 4.51 11.17
CA ARG A 5 -8.13 4.46 11.72
C ARG A 5 -9.12 4.78 10.62
N MET A 6 -10.05 3.89 10.41
CA MET A 6 -11.20 4.08 9.54
C MET A 6 -12.47 3.97 10.38
N ARG A 7 -13.43 4.89 10.23
CA ARG A 7 -14.73 4.86 10.92
C ARG A 7 -15.83 5.10 9.92
N ASP A 8 -16.60 4.06 9.65
CA ASP A 8 -17.69 4.06 8.68
C ASP A 8 -17.30 4.74 7.36
N ALA A 9 -16.03 4.54 6.98
CA ALA A 9 -15.44 5.17 5.82
C ALA A 9 -16.10 4.64 4.55
N THR A 10 -16.80 5.52 3.82
CA THR A 10 -17.47 5.18 2.56
C THR A 10 -16.94 6.06 1.43
N PHE A 11 -17.03 5.51 0.24
CA PHE A 11 -16.88 6.26 -1.00
C PHE A 11 -18.12 6.01 -1.87
N ALA A 12 -18.71 7.08 -2.40
CA ALA A 12 -19.81 6.99 -3.34
C ALA A 12 -19.66 8.11 -4.37
N ARG A 13 -19.56 7.73 -5.64
CA ARG A 13 -19.51 8.68 -6.77
C ARG A 13 -20.05 8.02 -8.01
N ALA A 14 -21.13 8.60 -8.58
CA ALA A 14 -21.85 8.05 -9.71
C ALA A 14 -22.30 6.60 -9.40
N ASP A 15 -21.87 5.64 -10.20
CA ASP A 15 -22.16 4.20 -10.12
C ASP A 15 -21.14 3.40 -9.29
N VAL A 16 -20.19 4.10 -8.66
CA VAL A 16 -19.10 3.49 -7.90
C VAL A 16 -19.28 3.72 -6.40
N ALA A 17 -19.33 2.63 -5.63
CA ALA A 17 -19.43 2.68 -4.18
C ALA A 17 -18.46 1.70 -3.52
N ALA A 18 -17.99 2.04 -2.31
CA ALA A 18 -17.18 1.17 -1.47
C ALA A 18 -17.43 1.47 0.02
N GLY A 19 -17.39 0.44 0.85
CA GLY A 19 -17.60 0.54 2.28
C GLY A 19 -19.08 0.33 2.68
N PRO A 20 -19.48 0.64 3.93
CA PRO A 20 -18.66 1.28 4.97
C PRO A 20 -17.54 0.37 5.52
N VAL A 21 -16.38 0.95 5.79
CA VAL A 21 -15.27 0.25 6.41
C VAL A 21 -14.96 0.85 7.79
N THR A 22 -14.91 0.00 8.82
CA THR A 22 -14.46 0.37 10.16
C THR A 22 -13.30 -0.53 10.56
N LEU A 23 -12.13 0.06 10.83
CA LEU A 23 -10.89 -0.65 11.12
C LEU A 23 -9.96 0.22 11.96
N ASP A 24 -9.31 -0.40 12.95
CA ASP A 24 -8.11 0.12 13.62
C ASP A 24 -6.93 -0.80 13.32
N LEU A 25 -5.82 -0.25 12.85
CA LEU A 25 -4.60 -0.98 12.57
C LEU A 25 -3.42 -0.27 13.26
N CYS A 26 -2.78 -0.95 14.22
CA CYS A 26 -1.61 -0.45 14.92
C CYS A 26 -0.31 -0.78 14.16
N SER A 27 0.80 -0.14 14.58
CA SER A 27 2.12 -0.44 14.02
C SER A 27 2.46 -1.93 14.16
N GLY A 28 3.00 -2.54 13.11
CA GLY A 28 3.36 -3.96 13.05
C GLY A 28 2.18 -4.93 12.94
N GLN A 29 0.94 -4.46 13.01
CA GLN A 29 -0.23 -5.32 12.80
C GLN A 29 -0.51 -5.54 11.32
N ARG A 30 -1.21 -6.65 11.03
CA ARG A 30 -1.70 -6.99 9.69
C ARG A 30 -3.21 -7.09 9.71
N ALA A 31 -3.84 -6.63 8.64
CA ALA A 31 -5.27 -6.80 8.40
C ALA A 31 -5.53 -7.10 6.92
N ALA A 32 -6.47 -7.98 6.66
CA ALA A 32 -6.91 -8.29 5.31
C ALA A 32 -8.43 -8.10 5.22
N LEU A 33 -8.86 -7.27 4.28
CA LEU A 33 -10.26 -6.95 4.04
C LEU A 33 -10.77 -7.70 2.81
N GLU A 34 -11.89 -8.38 2.97
CA GLU A 34 -12.60 -9.00 1.86
C GLU A 34 -13.60 -8.00 1.28
N CYS A 35 -13.57 -7.82 -0.03
CA CYS A 35 -14.38 -6.89 -0.78
C CYS A 35 -15.22 -7.66 -1.80
N VAL A 36 -16.41 -7.18 -2.13
CA VAL A 36 -17.33 -7.87 -3.04
C VAL A 36 -16.89 -7.78 -4.50
N SER A 37 -16.00 -6.83 -4.84
CA SER A 37 -15.49 -6.64 -6.20
C SER A 37 -14.06 -6.08 -6.22
N GLY A 38 -13.37 -6.24 -7.36
CA GLY A 38 -12.07 -5.64 -7.56
C GLY A 38 -12.10 -4.10 -7.54
N GLN A 39 -13.20 -3.50 -7.95
CA GLN A 39 -13.40 -2.06 -7.90
C GLN A 39 -13.53 -1.57 -6.45
N GLU A 40 -14.31 -2.24 -5.62
CA GLU A 40 -14.40 -1.92 -4.20
C GLU A 40 -13.07 -2.10 -3.50
N ALA A 41 -12.36 -3.21 -3.76
CA ALA A 41 -11.03 -3.47 -3.20
C ALA A 41 -10.03 -2.35 -3.51
N ALA A 42 -9.98 -1.89 -4.77
CA ALA A 42 -9.13 -0.79 -5.19
C ALA A 42 -9.49 0.53 -4.47
N ILE A 43 -10.79 0.84 -4.34
CA ILE A 43 -11.24 2.07 -3.67
C ILE A 43 -10.94 2.02 -2.18
N VAL A 44 -11.17 0.89 -1.51
CA VAL A 44 -10.84 0.71 -0.09
C VAL A 44 -9.34 0.91 0.14
N ALA A 45 -8.49 0.38 -0.74
CA ALA A 45 -7.04 0.60 -0.67
C ALA A 45 -6.67 2.08 -0.87
N LEU A 46 -7.32 2.78 -1.81
CA LEU A 46 -7.12 4.22 -2.03
C LEU A 46 -7.60 5.07 -0.85
N LEU A 47 -8.74 4.71 -0.22
CA LEU A 47 -9.24 5.36 1.00
C LEU A 47 -8.24 5.19 2.14
N ALA A 48 -7.75 3.97 2.38
CA ALA A 48 -6.81 3.65 3.45
C ALA A 48 -5.46 4.38 3.32
N CYS A 49 -5.04 4.72 2.10
CA CYS A 49 -3.87 5.56 1.83
C CYS A 49 -4.18 7.06 1.80
N GLY A 50 -5.46 7.47 1.96
CA GLY A 50 -5.86 8.86 1.86
C GLY A 50 -5.68 9.48 0.46
N ILE A 51 -5.67 8.65 -0.59
CA ILE A 51 -5.55 9.10 -1.98
C ILE A 51 -6.89 9.63 -2.48
N VAL A 52 -7.99 8.97 -2.09
CA VAL A 52 -9.35 9.45 -2.35
C VAL A 52 -10.01 9.89 -1.05
N LYS A 53 -10.89 10.89 -1.14
CA LYS A 53 -11.63 11.42 0.00
C LYS A 53 -12.87 10.58 0.26
N THR A 54 -13.17 10.32 1.54
CA THR A 54 -14.42 9.69 1.96
C THR A 54 -15.64 10.54 1.59
N SER A 55 -16.72 9.90 1.19
CA SER A 55 -18.03 10.55 1.03
C SER A 55 -18.75 10.69 2.37
N SER A 56 -18.56 9.73 3.28
CA SER A 56 -18.97 9.80 4.68
C SER A 56 -18.01 9.01 5.56
N GLY A 57 -18.11 9.19 6.88
CA GLY A 57 -17.15 8.65 7.82
C GLY A 57 -15.81 9.38 7.80
N CYS A 58 -14.77 8.75 8.32
CA CYS A 58 -13.44 9.35 8.32
C CYS A 58 -12.32 8.31 8.17
N VAL A 59 -11.17 8.78 7.65
CA VAL A 59 -9.89 8.07 7.63
C VAL A 59 -8.85 8.95 8.31
N LEU A 60 -8.11 8.39 9.26
CA LEU A 60 -6.95 9.03 9.88
C LEU A 60 -5.72 8.14 9.71
N ILE A 61 -4.61 8.74 9.32
CA ILE A 61 -3.30 8.10 9.19
C ILE A 61 -2.36 8.79 10.19
N ASP A 62 -1.84 8.03 11.16
CA ASP A 62 -1.00 8.56 12.25
C ASP A 62 -1.71 9.72 12.99
N ASP A 63 -3.05 9.57 13.23
CA ASP A 63 -4.00 10.54 13.78
C ASP A 63 -4.27 11.82 12.95
N TYR A 64 -3.78 11.89 11.72
CA TYR A 64 -3.98 13.02 10.83
C TYR A 64 -4.96 12.72 9.71
N ASP A 65 -5.80 13.70 9.37
CA ASP A 65 -6.64 13.66 8.16
C ASP A 65 -5.76 13.80 6.91
N PRO A 66 -5.73 12.81 6.00
CA PRO A 66 -4.85 12.84 4.83
C PRO A 66 -5.20 13.95 3.83
N HIS A 67 -6.39 14.54 3.89
CA HIS A 67 -6.79 15.65 3.04
C HIS A 67 -6.45 17.02 3.62
N VAL A 68 -6.17 17.09 4.93
CA VAL A 68 -5.71 18.31 5.62
C VAL A 68 -4.19 18.29 5.72
N GLN A 69 -3.60 17.15 6.08
CA GLN A 69 -2.16 17.02 6.33
C GLN A 69 -1.51 15.99 5.39
N SER A 70 -1.78 16.16 4.09
CA SER A 70 -1.40 15.19 3.06
C SER A 70 0.11 14.91 3.00
N ALA A 71 0.96 15.90 3.25
CA ALA A 71 2.41 15.73 3.22
C ALA A 71 2.92 14.81 4.34
N HIS A 72 2.29 14.85 5.54
CA HIS A 72 2.59 13.92 6.62
C HIS A 72 2.10 12.51 6.27
N CYS A 73 0.82 12.36 5.94
CA CYS A 73 0.22 11.05 5.64
C CYS A 73 0.91 10.32 4.49
N LYS A 74 1.32 11.05 3.42
CA LYS A 74 2.07 10.48 2.29
C LYS A 74 3.46 9.97 2.67
N ARG A 75 4.06 10.44 3.76
CA ARG A 75 5.31 9.89 4.28
C ARG A 75 5.10 8.65 5.15
N VAL A 76 3.91 8.49 5.70
CA VAL A 76 3.56 7.37 6.58
C VAL A 76 3.03 6.18 5.80
N ALA A 77 2.18 6.42 4.79
CA ALA A 77 1.48 5.38 4.05
C ALA A 77 1.93 5.27 2.60
N ALA A 78 2.07 4.05 2.10
CA ALA A 78 2.33 3.77 0.71
C ALA A 78 1.38 2.70 0.17
N LEU A 79 0.93 2.89 -1.08
CA LEU A 79 0.09 1.96 -1.83
C LEU A 79 0.93 1.10 -2.77
N VAL A 80 0.65 -0.20 -2.76
CA VAL A 80 1.10 -1.14 -3.80
C VAL A 80 -0.14 -1.52 -4.62
N PRO A 81 -0.23 -1.09 -5.88
CA PRO A 81 -1.41 -1.32 -6.72
C PRO A 81 -1.49 -2.78 -7.18
N HIS A 82 -2.70 -3.20 -7.55
CA HIS A 82 -2.96 -4.51 -8.13
C HIS A 82 -2.37 -4.66 -9.55
N GLU A 83 -2.49 -3.60 -10.33
CA GLU A 83 -2.06 -3.62 -11.73
C GLU A 83 -0.55 -3.84 -11.85
N PRO A 84 -0.11 -4.75 -12.72
CA PRO A 84 1.30 -4.93 -12.98
C PRO A 84 1.91 -3.66 -13.58
N PHE A 85 3.11 -3.34 -13.17
CA PHE A 85 3.83 -2.14 -13.60
C PHE A 85 5.12 -2.56 -14.32
N PRO A 86 5.03 -2.94 -15.59
CA PRO A 86 6.19 -3.39 -16.35
C PRO A 86 7.12 -2.19 -16.63
N LEU A 87 8.37 -2.34 -16.22
CA LEU A 87 9.45 -1.39 -16.49
C LEU A 87 10.66 -2.18 -17.02
N ASP A 88 11.40 -1.60 -17.93
CA ASP A 88 12.76 -2.07 -18.22
C ASP A 88 13.74 -1.62 -17.10
N ASP A 89 14.97 -2.13 -17.14
CA ASP A 89 15.98 -1.81 -16.12
C ASP A 89 16.30 -0.30 -16.06
N GLY A 90 16.32 0.39 -17.19
CA GLY A 90 16.57 1.82 -17.25
C GLY A 90 15.41 2.65 -16.67
N GLU A 91 14.19 2.22 -16.96
CA GLU A 91 12.97 2.82 -16.39
C GLU A 91 12.87 2.55 -14.89
N PHE A 92 13.24 1.37 -14.44
CA PHE A 92 13.29 1.05 -13.02
C PHE A 92 14.27 1.97 -12.26
N VAL A 93 15.46 2.21 -12.80
CA VAL A 93 16.40 3.16 -12.17
C VAL A 93 15.81 4.57 -12.07
N ARG A 94 15.16 5.06 -13.14
CA ARG A 94 14.46 6.35 -13.11
C ARG A 94 13.30 6.37 -12.11
N TYR A 95 12.55 5.27 -12.03
CA TYR A 95 11.45 5.13 -11.07
C TYR A 95 11.96 5.17 -9.62
N VAL A 96 13.04 4.47 -9.29
CA VAL A 96 13.68 4.52 -7.96
C VAL A 96 14.12 5.94 -7.62
N ALA A 97 14.76 6.64 -8.57
CA ALA A 97 15.18 8.03 -8.37
C ALA A 97 13.97 8.98 -8.14
N TYR A 98 12.90 8.80 -8.89
CA TYR A 98 11.65 9.55 -8.70
C TYR A 98 11.04 9.30 -7.31
N ARG A 99 10.95 8.03 -6.90
CA ARG A 99 10.44 7.66 -5.56
C ARG A 99 11.31 8.23 -4.44
N ALA A 100 12.64 8.18 -4.61
CA ALA A 100 13.59 8.79 -3.66
C ALA A 100 13.34 10.29 -3.49
N ALA A 101 13.16 11.02 -4.59
CA ALA A 101 12.86 12.45 -4.54
C ALA A 101 11.53 12.76 -3.83
N LEU A 102 10.46 11.98 -4.09
CA LEU A 102 9.17 12.15 -3.43
C LEU A 102 9.24 11.97 -1.91
N TRP A 103 10.08 11.05 -1.44
CA TRP A 103 10.22 10.73 -0.02
C TRP A 103 11.40 11.46 0.65
N ASN A 104 12.10 12.32 -0.10
CA ASN A 104 13.31 13.01 0.34
C ASN A 104 14.39 12.03 0.88
N VAL A 105 14.57 10.92 0.16
CA VAL A 105 15.60 9.92 0.44
C VAL A 105 16.84 10.24 -0.39
N GLU A 106 18.00 10.11 0.21
CA GLU A 106 19.28 10.31 -0.46
C GLU A 106 19.42 9.31 -1.63
N PRO A 107 19.80 9.75 -2.87
CA PRO A 107 19.79 8.90 -4.06
C PRO A 107 20.67 7.64 -3.98
N ALA A 108 21.82 7.69 -3.30
CA ALA A 108 22.68 6.52 -3.14
C ALA A 108 22.02 5.50 -2.20
N ARG A 109 21.47 5.95 -1.07
CA ARG A 109 20.71 5.10 -0.14
C ARG A 109 19.50 4.46 -0.81
N ALA A 110 18.77 5.21 -1.65
CA ALA A 110 17.61 4.68 -2.36
C ALA A 110 18.00 3.57 -3.34
N ARG A 111 19.10 3.73 -4.07
CA ARG A 111 19.63 2.72 -5.00
C ARG A 111 20.10 1.46 -4.27
N GLU A 112 20.86 1.61 -3.20
CA GLU A 112 21.32 0.49 -2.37
C GLU A 112 20.12 -0.31 -1.82
N ARG A 113 19.11 0.41 -1.31
CA ARG A 113 17.89 -0.20 -0.79
C ARG A 113 17.10 -0.91 -1.88
N ALA A 114 16.95 -0.30 -3.06
CA ALA A 114 16.25 -0.91 -4.19
C ALA A 114 16.93 -2.21 -4.63
N GLU A 115 18.26 -2.23 -4.68
CA GLU A 115 19.03 -3.41 -5.06
C GLU A 115 18.91 -4.53 -4.00
N LEU A 116 18.95 -4.18 -2.71
CA LEU A 116 18.72 -5.13 -1.63
C LEU A 116 17.32 -5.76 -1.72
N LEU A 117 16.29 -4.94 -1.93
CA LEU A 117 14.91 -5.40 -2.08
C LEU A 117 14.72 -6.27 -3.33
N ARG A 118 15.36 -5.89 -4.45
CA ARG A 118 15.34 -6.69 -5.69
C ARG A 118 15.90 -8.10 -5.45
N ARG A 119 17.00 -8.24 -4.70
CA ARG A 119 17.56 -9.55 -4.31
C ARG A 119 16.62 -10.34 -3.41
N ARG A 120 16.02 -9.71 -2.41
CA ARG A 120 15.07 -10.36 -1.48
C ARG A 120 13.80 -10.81 -2.21
N LEU A 121 13.36 -10.08 -3.22
CA LEU A 121 12.20 -10.40 -4.06
C LEU A 121 12.55 -11.28 -5.27
N ALA A 122 13.75 -11.86 -5.31
CA ALA A 122 14.13 -12.76 -6.41
C ALA A 122 13.09 -13.89 -6.61
N GLY A 123 12.59 -14.03 -7.87
CA GLY A 123 11.53 -14.97 -8.24
C GLY A 123 10.10 -14.40 -8.06
N VAL A 124 9.93 -13.15 -7.61
CA VAL A 124 8.73 -12.38 -7.87
C VAL A 124 8.87 -11.74 -9.24
N HIS A 125 7.83 -11.82 -10.07
CA HIS A 125 7.87 -11.18 -11.39
C HIS A 125 8.05 -9.67 -11.24
N GLU A 126 8.94 -9.08 -12.04
CA GLU A 126 9.37 -7.68 -11.91
C GLU A 126 8.22 -6.69 -11.94
N ALA A 127 7.21 -6.91 -12.78
CA ALA A 127 6.03 -6.06 -12.86
C ALA A 127 5.26 -5.95 -11.52
N PHE A 128 5.42 -6.89 -10.59
CA PHE A 128 4.85 -6.85 -9.24
C PHE A 128 5.89 -6.47 -8.18
N ALA A 129 7.17 -6.82 -8.39
CA ALA A 129 8.25 -6.47 -7.47
C ALA A 129 8.55 -4.97 -7.49
N TYR A 130 8.58 -4.33 -8.66
CA TYR A 130 8.98 -2.93 -8.81
C TYR A 130 8.04 -1.92 -8.10
N PRO A 131 6.70 -2.04 -8.17
CA PRO A 131 5.80 -1.22 -7.36
C PRO A 131 6.05 -1.36 -5.86
N LEU A 132 6.28 -2.59 -5.38
CA LEU A 132 6.57 -2.86 -3.98
C LEU A 132 7.92 -2.24 -3.56
N ILE A 133 8.98 -2.41 -4.36
CA ILE A 133 10.27 -1.78 -4.11
C ILE A 133 10.11 -0.26 -4.03
N GLY A 134 9.41 0.34 -5.01
CA GLY A 134 9.14 1.78 -5.02
C GLY A 134 8.36 2.26 -3.79
N ALA A 135 7.40 1.49 -3.31
CA ALA A 135 6.65 1.80 -2.08
C ALA A 135 7.57 1.76 -0.85
N LEU A 136 8.53 0.83 -0.81
CA LEU A 136 9.44 0.63 0.33
C LEU A 136 10.64 1.59 0.36
N ILE A 137 10.92 2.35 -0.69
CA ILE A 137 12.05 3.30 -0.74
C ILE A 137 11.97 4.32 0.38
N GLY A 138 10.77 4.83 0.68
CA GLY A 138 10.54 5.84 1.72
C GLY A 138 10.38 5.30 3.14
N GLU A 139 10.57 4.00 3.36
CA GLU A 139 10.39 3.35 4.67
C GLU A 139 9.02 3.67 5.30
N PRO A 140 7.90 3.42 4.60
CA PRO A 140 6.59 3.73 5.12
C PRO A 140 6.30 2.91 6.38
N LYS A 141 5.53 3.48 7.32
CA LYS A 141 5.04 2.76 8.49
C LYS A 141 3.83 1.89 8.17
N LEU A 142 3.04 2.30 7.16
CA LEU A 142 1.84 1.62 6.66
C LEU A 142 2.01 1.26 5.19
N LEU A 143 1.85 -0.02 4.89
CA LEU A 143 1.71 -0.51 3.51
C LEU A 143 0.29 -0.95 3.27
N VAL A 144 -0.29 -0.49 2.18
CA VAL A 144 -1.60 -0.92 1.71
C VAL A 144 -1.43 -1.61 0.37
N PHE A 145 -1.94 -2.83 0.28
CA PHE A 145 -1.93 -3.63 -0.94
C PHE A 145 -3.33 -3.70 -1.53
N ASP A 146 -3.47 -3.33 -2.78
CA ASP A 146 -4.67 -3.63 -3.56
C ASP A 146 -4.52 -5.01 -4.20
N ARG A 147 -5.22 -6.01 -3.67
CA ARG A 147 -5.29 -7.39 -4.17
C ARG A 147 -3.90 -7.96 -4.53
N PRO A 148 -3.00 -8.13 -3.55
CA PRO A 148 -1.66 -8.64 -3.79
C PRO A 148 -1.72 -10.06 -4.37
N GLN A 149 -0.72 -10.41 -5.19
CA GLN A 149 -0.63 -11.72 -5.81
C GLN A 149 -0.35 -12.80 -4.77
N LEU A 150 -1.30 -13.73 -4.58
CA LEU A 150 -1.24 -14.80 -3.60
C LEU A 150 0.02 -15.66 -3.73
N VAL A 151 0.44 -15.96 -4.95
CA VAL A 151 1.63 -16.77 -5.25
C VAL A 151 2.92 -16.17 -4.67
N TYR A 152 2.95 -14.88 -4.40
CA TYR A 152 4.10 -14.17 -3.83
C TYR A 152 3.92 -13.79 -2.35
N ALA A 153 2.80 -14.14 -1.71
CA ALA A 153 2.43 -13.70 -0.36
C ALA A 153 3.59 -13.85 0.65
N ARG A 154 4.20 -15.03 0.73
CA ARG A 154 5.32 -15.29 1.66
C ARG A 154 6.48 -14.34 1.43
N LYS A 155 6.94 -14.17 0.19
CA LYS A 155 8.06 -13.26 -0.14
C LYS A 155 7.74 -11.80 0.13
N ILE A 156 6.48 -11.38 -0.14
CA ILE A 156 6.02 -10.03 0.18
C ILE A 156 6.08 -9.81 1.68
N LEU A 157 5.54 -10.73 2.47
CA LEU A 157 5.50 -10.63 3.94
C LEU A 157 6.91 -10.60 4.56
N ASP A 158 7.86 -11.34 3.99
CA ASP A 158 9.26 -11.35 4.44
C ASP A 158 9.98 -10.00 4.24
N VAL A 159 9.61 -9.21 3.23
CA VAL A 159 10.25 -7.91 2.95
C VAL A 159 9.56 -6.72 3.62
N VAL A 160 8.31 -6.88 4.06
CA VAL A 160 7.52 -5.81 4.71
C VAL A 160 7.48 -5.94 6.23
N GLU A 161 8.38 -6.74 6.80
CA GLU A 161 8.50 -6.93 8.24
C GLU A 161 8.65 -5.57 8.97
N GLY A 162 7.89 -5.39 10.06
CA GLY A 162 7.89 -4.16 10.86
C GLY A 162 6.92 -3.06 10.39
N CYS A 163 6.39 -3.14 9.17
CA CYS A 163 5.32 -2.25 8.73
C CYS A 163 3.95 -2.71 9.25
N ALA A 164 3.03 -1.77 9.49
CA ALA A 164 1.61 -2.11 9.49
C ALA A 164 1.19 -2.46 8.06
N LEU A 165 0.40 -3.51 7.90
CA LEU A 165 0.01 -3.99 6.58
C LEU A 165 -1.51 -4.11 6.49
N LEU A 166 -2.10 -3.44 5.52
CA LEU A 166 -3.48 -3.65 5.09
C LEU A 166 -3.49 -4.23 3.69
N SER A 167 -4.25 -5.28 3.46
CA SER A 167 -4.50 -5.82 2.12
C SER A 167 -5.98 -5.94 1.83
N THR A 168 -6.39 -5.66 0.60
CA THR A 168 -7.77 -5.88 0.12
C THR A 168 -7.81 -7.11 -0.77
N HIS A 169 -8.88 -7.87 -0.75
CA HIS A 169 -9.05 -9.11 -1.48
C HIS A 169 -10.49 -9.27 -1.97
N THR A 170 -10.67 -10.03 -3.05
CA THR A 170 -11.97 -10.46 -3.54
C THR A 170 -12.22 -11.95 -3.32
N ASP A 171 -11.29 -12.63 -2.64
CA ASP A 171 -11.29 -14.06 -2.40
C ASP A 171 -10.81 -14.34 -0.97
N THR A 172 -11.55 -15.17 -0.24
CA THR A 172 -11.25 -15.56 1.15
C THR A 172 -9.93 -16.32 1.26
N ALA A 173 -9.56 -17.13 0.27
CA ALA A 173 -8.28 -17.84 0.28
C ALA A 173 -7.09 -16.90 0.19
N ALA A 174 -7.19 -15.87 -0.66
CA ALA A 174 -6.17 -14.82 -0.77
C ALA A 174 -6.08 -13.99 0.51
N LYS A 175 -7.21 -13.65 1.14
CA LYS A 175 -7.28 -12.97 2.44
C LYS A 175 -6.48 -13.72 3.51
N SER A 176 -6.67 -15.04 3.63
CA SER A 176 -6.03 -15.87 4.65
C SER A 176 -4.51 -15.94 4.55
N ALA A 177 -3.93 -15.67 3.38
CA ALA A 177 -2.49 -15.68 3.18
C ALA A 177 -1.80 -14.40 3.68
N PHE A 178 -2.54 -13.31 3.94
CA PHE A 178 -2.02 -12.01 4.37
C PHE A 178 -2.43 -11.61 5.79
N THR A 179 -3.18 -12.43 6.51
CA THR A 179 -3.45 -12.30 7.94
C THR A 179 -2.42 -13.03 8.78
#